data_fbcf4193b140777665eb45e5fc1e3cb2
#
_entry.id   fbcf4193b140777665eb45e5fc1e3cb2
#
_cell.length_a   1.000
_cell.length_b   1.000
_cell.length_c   1.000
_cell.angle_alpha   90.00
_cell.angle_beta   90.00
_cell.angle_gamma   90.00
#
_symmetry.space_group_name_H-M   'P 1'
#
loop_
_entity.id
_entity.type
_entity.pdbx_description
1 polymer ?
#
loop_
_entity_poly.entity_id
_entity_poly.type
_entity_poly.pdbx_seq_one_letter_code
_entity_poly.pdbx_strand_id
1 'polypeptide(L)'
;MTSEELENFIKNYVVNKIEESKDKNYIRYSFYELRIKYNLSEKEVDEFLKLARTYYENNDYKVYFTGAKFVYKDAKITVQPNEYLIAIKDGKEQ
;
A
#
# COMPACT_ATOMS: atom_id res chain seq x y z
N MET A 1 -4.22 3.68 -19.06
CA MET A 1 -3.72 2.28 -19.05
C MET A 1 -4.84 1.30 -19.34
N THR A 2 -4.52 0.23 -20.04
CA THR A 2 -5.45 -0.90 -20.14
C THR A 2 -5.48 -1.63 -18.80
N SER A 3 -6.46 -2.50 -18.61
CA SER A 3 -6.55 -3.30 -17.38
C SER A 3 -5.32 -4.17 -17.18
N GLU A 4 -4.80 -4.75 -18.26
CA GLU A 4 -3.61 -5.58 -18.18
C GLU A 4 -2.37 -4.78 -17.81
N GLU A 5 -2.22 -3.60 -18.42
CA GLU A 5 -1.11 -2.70 -18.09
C GLU A 5 -1.15 -2.26 -16.64
N LEU A 6 -2.33 -1.92 -16.17
CA LEU A 6 -2.51 -1.49 -14.79
C LEU A 6 -2.18 -2.62 -13.81
N GLU A 7 -2.66 -3.82 -14.08
CA GLU A 7 -2.37 -4.98 -13.25
C GLU A 7 -0.86 -5.25 -13.17
N ASN A 8 -0.18 -5.21 -14.30
CA ASN A 8 1.27 -5.39 -14.33
C ASN A 8 2.00 -4.29 -13.57
N PHE A 9 1.55 -3.06 -13.72
CA PHE A 9 2.12 -1.93 -12.99
C PHE A 9 1.98 -2.14 -11.48
N ILE A 10 0.79 -2.53 -11.03
CA ILE A 10 0.52 -2.72 -9.60
C ILE A 10 1.37 -3.85 -9.03
N LYS A 11 1.44 -4.95 -9.73
CA LYS A 11 2.24 -6.10 -9.31
C LYS A 11 3.71 -5.73 -9.15
N ASN A 12 4.26 -5.05 -10.15
CA ASN A 12 5.66 -4.63 -10.10
C ASN A 12 5.90 -3.60 -9.01
N TYR A 13 4.94 -2.69 -8.81
CA TYR A 13 5.03 -1.67 -7.78
C TYR A 13 5.09 -2.31 -6.39
N VAL A 14 4.22 -3.28 -6.13
CA VAL A 14 4.18 -3.96 -4.83
C VAL A 14 5.49 -4.71 -4.59
N VAL A 15 5.97 -5.45 -5.59
CA VAL A 15 7.24 -6.20 -5.46
C VAL A 15 8.39 -5.25 -5.15
N ASN A 16 8.47 -4.13 -5.86
CA ASN A 16 9.53 -3.16 -5.66
C ASN A 16 9.45 -2.49 -4.28
N LYS A 17 8.24 -2.17 -3.83
CA LYS A 17 8.05 -1.57 -2.50
C LYS A 17 8.44 -2.53 -1.38
N ILE A 18 8.10 -3.78 -1.53
CA ILE A 18 8.48 -4.80 -0.54
C ILE A 18 10.01 -4.90 -0.46
N GLU A 19 10.67 -4.93 -1.62
CA GLU A 19 12.12 -5.02 -1.67
C GLU A 19 12.80 -3.78 -1.07
N GLU A 20 12.30 -2.58 -1.41
CA GLU A 20 12.84 -1.33 -0.87
C GLU A 20 12.62 -1.20 0.63
N SER A 21 11.58 -1.83 1.15
CA SER A 21 11.16 -1.66 2.55
C SER A 21 11.50 -2.87 3.42
N LYS A 22 12.33 -3.76 2.97
CA LYS A 22 12.61 -5.00 3.72
C LYS A 22 13.25 -4.76 5.07
N ASP A 23 13.91 -3.62 5.27
CA ASP A 23 14.48 -3.25 6.56
C ASP A 23 13.49 -2.53 7.46
N LYS A 24 12.33 -2.18 6.91
CA LYS A 24 11.23 -1.55 7.65
C LYS A 24 10.06 -2.52 7.56
N ASN A 25 9.34 -2.73 8.57
CA ASN A 25 8.23 -3.67 8.52
C ASN A 25 6.92 -2.99 8.13
N TYR A 26 7.00 -1.85 7.46
CA TYR A 26 5.81 -1.14 7.00
C TYR A 26 6.07 -0.40 5.69
N ILE A 27 4.98 -0.16 4.94
CA ILE A 27 4.99 0.53 3.66
C ILE A 27 3.86 1.56 3.68
N ARG A 28 4.13 2.77 3.22
CA ARG A 28 3.14 3.85 3.14
C ARG A 28 2.97 4.33 1.71
N TYR A 29 1.74 4.71 1.37
CA TYR A 29 1.43 5.33 0.08
C TYR A 29 0.72 6.65 0.31
N SER A 30 1.03 7.62 -0.51
CA SER A 30 0.37 8.92 -0.44
C SER A 30 -0.48 9.15 -1.68
N PHE A 31 -1.48 10.00 -1.52
CA PHE A 31 -2.30 10.47 -2.62
C PHE A 31 -1.43 11.09 -3.72
N TYR A 32 -0.46 11.90 -3.30
CA TYR A 32 0.45 12.56 -4.24
C TYR A 32 1.15 11.56 -5.14
N GLU A 33 1.68 10.51 -4.56
CA GLU A 33 2.43 9.52 -5.32
C GLU A 33 1.56 8.87 -6.39
N LEU A 34 0.36 8.44 -6.03
CA LEU A 34 -0.49 7.72 -6.97
C LEU A 34 -1.11 8.62 -8.03
N ARG A 35 -1.59 9.79 -7.63
CA ARG A 35 -2.31 10.68 -8.54
C ARG A 35 -1.38 11.57 -9.36
N ILE A 36 -0.31 12.06 -8.75
CA ILE A 36 0.55 13.06 -9.39
C ILE A 36 1.78 12.40 -10.02
N LYS A 37 2.53 11.66 -9.22
CA LYS A 37 3.77 11.05 -9.72
C LYS A 37 3.51 10.00 -10.80
N TYR A 38 2.51 9.15 -10.59
CA TYR A 38 2.19 8.08 -11.52
C TYR A 38 1.00 8.41 -12.42
N ASN A 39 0.38 9.57 -12.22
CA ASN A 39 -0.69 10.05 -13.07
C ASN A 39 -1.86 9.06 -13.20
N LEU A 40 -2.23 8.43 -12.11
CA LEU A 40 -3.37 7.51 -12.11
C LEU A 40 -4.68 8.30 -11.94
N SER A 41 -5.71 7.88 -12.65
CA SER A 41 -7.06 8.43 -12.47
C SER A 41 -7.64 7.91 -11.16
N GLU A 42 -8.75 8.51 -10.70
CA GLU A 42 -9.42 8.02 -9.49
C GLU A 42 -9.82 6.55 -9.62
N LYS A 43 -10.32 6.16 -10.77
CA LYS A 43 -10.70 4.77 -11.03
C LYS A 43 -9.49 3.86 -10.97
N GLU A 44 -8.38 4.29 -11.54
CA GLU A 44 -7.15 3.51 -11.49
C GLU A 44 -6.60 3.41 -10.08
N VAL A 45 -6.74 4.45 -9.27
CA VAL A 45 -6.35 4.40 -7.87
C VAL A 45 -7.19 3.38 -7.11
N ASP A 46 -8.50 3.33 -7.35
CA ASP A 46 -9.36 2.33 -6.70
C ASP A 46 -8.93 0.91 -7.06
N GLU A 47 -8.64 0.67 -8.33
CA GLU A 47 -8.13 -0.64 -8.76
C GLU A 47 -6.78 -0.94 -8.12
N PHE A 48 -5.90 0.07 -8.06
CA PHE A 48 -4.61 -0.08 -7.42
C PHE A 48 -4.76 -0.53 -5.97
N LEU A 49 -5.63 0.12 -5.21
CA LEU A 49 -5.79 -0.21 -3.79
C LEU A 49 -6.29 -1.64 -3.60
N LYS A 50 -7.24 -2.06 -4.42
CA LYS A 50 -7.79 -3.42 -4.32
C LYS A 50 -6.76 -4.49 -4.65
N LEU A 51 -6.06 -4.33 -5.76
CA LEU A 51 -5.08 -5.33 -6.19
C LEU A 51 -3.83 -5.32 -5.33
N ALA A 52 -3.37 -4.14 -4.94
CA ALA A 52 -2.22 -4.02 -4.07
C ALA A 52 -2.48 -4.70 -2.73
N ARG A 53 -3.68 -4.54 -2.17
CA ARG A 53 -4.05 -5.22 -0.94
C ARG A 53 -3.88 -6.74 -1.06
N THR A 54 -4.37 -7.31 -2.16
CA THR A 54 -4.27 -8.74 -2.39
C THR A 54 -2.81 -9.19 -2.44
N TYR A 55 -1.99 -8.46 -3.19
CA TYR A 55 -0.57 -8.80 -3.30
C TYR A 55 0.16 -8.66 -1.97
N TYR A 56 -0.14 -7.63 -1.20
CA TYR A 56 0.49 -7.46 0.12
C TYR A 56 0.07 -8.55 1.09
N GLU A 57 -1.21 -8.90 1.10
CA GLU A 57 -1.71 -9.96 1.98
C GLU A 57 -1.07 -11.31 1.63
N ASN A 58 -0.83 -11.56 0.35
CA ASN A 58 -0.14 -12.77 -0.09
C ASN A 58 1.34 -12.81 0.35
N ASN A 59 1.88 -11.68 0.75
CA ASN A 59 3.25 -11.57 1.25
C ASN A 59 3.31 -11.31 2.76
N ASP A 60 2.25 -11.67 3.46
CA ASP A 60 2.15 -11.57 4.93
C ASP A 60 2.13 -10.13 5.45
N TYR A 61 1.64 -9.21 4.66
CA TYR A 61 1.39 -7.84 5.10
C TYR A 61 -0.08 -7.67 5.45
N LYS A 62 -0.36 -6.89 6.48
CA LYS A 62 -1.71 -6.47 6.81
C LYS A 62 -1.89 -5.04 6.34
N VAL A 63 -3.01 -4.77 5.67
CA VAL A 63 -3.23 -3.50 4.99
C VAL A 63 -4.29 -2.68 5.71
N TYR A 64 -3.99 -1.40 5.92
CA TYR A 64 -4.90 -0.44 6.55
C TYR A 64 -5.18 0.71 5.58
N PHE A 65 -6.44 1.11 5.49
CA PHE A 65 -6.87 2.18 4.60
C PHE A 65 -7.10 3.50 5.36
N THR A 66 -7.29 4.57 4.61
CA THR A 66 -7.55 5.89 5.15
C THR A 66 -8.59 5.84 6.26
N GLY A 67 -8.28 6.48 7.37
CA GLY A 67 -9.15 6.54 8.54
C GLY A 67 -8.98 5.39 9.52
N ALA A 68 -8.28 4.33 9.16
CA ALA A 68 -8.05 3.22 10.06
C ALA A 68 -7.12 3.64 11.20
N LYS A 69 -7.34 3.06 12.38
CA LYS A 69 -6.50 3.28 13.56
C LYS A 69 -5.99 1.94 14.04
N PHE A 70 -4.72 1.90 14.37
CA PHE A 70 -4.11 0.67 14.85
C PHE A 70 -2.89 0.98 15.71
N VAL A 71 -2.37 -0.02 16.39
CA VAL A 71 -1.16 0.11 17.22
C VAL A 71 -0.04 -0.65 16.55
N TYR A 72 1.11 0.00 16.39
CA TYR A 72 2.29 -0.62 15.84
C TYR A 72 3.49 -0.23 16.68
N LYS A 73 4.15 -1.23 17.28
CA LYS A 73 5.29 -1.03 18.16
C LYS A 73 5.00 0.02 19.25
N ASP A 74 3.86 -0.16 19.92
CA ASP A 74 3.38 0.69 20.99
C ASP A 74 2.97 2.12 20.57
N ALA A 75 3.04 2.44 19.32
CA ALA A 75 2.60 3.72 18.81
C ALA A 75 1.20 3.60 18.22
N LYS A 76 0.35 4.57 18.53
CA LYS A 76 -0.99 4.66 17.94
C LYS A 76 -0.86 5.36 16.59
N ILE A 77 -1.32 4.72 15.54
CA ILE A 77 -1.21 5.24 14.19
C ILE A 77 -2.59 5.39 13.59
N THR A 78 -2.81 6.52 12.93
CA THR A 78 -4.03 6.77 12.15
C THR A 78 -3.60 6.98 10.72
N VAL A 79 -4.25 6.27 9.79
CA VAL A 79 -3.99 6.47 8.36
C VAL A 79 -4.59 7.81 7.94
N GLN A 80 -3.73 8.74 7.55
CA GLN A 80 -4.12 10.12 7.28
C GLN A 80 -4.90 10.25 5.96
N PRO A 81 -5.68 11.34 5.81
CA PRO A 81 -6.45 11.54 4.58
C PRO A 81 -5.61 11.61 3.31
N ASN A 82 -4.35 12.01 3.40
CA ASN A 82 -3.44 12.07 2.26
C ASN A 82 -2.74 10.73 1.99
N GLU A 83 -3.02 9.72 2.81
CA GLU A 83 -2.49 8.39 2.62
C GLU A 83 -3.63 7.45 2.25
N TYR A 84 -3.42 6.60 1.27
CA TYR A 84 -4.44 5.64 0.89
C TYR A 84 -4.31 4.34 1.66
N LEU A 85 -3.10 4.00 2.04
CA LEU A 85 -2.87 2.66 2.51
C LEU A 85 -1.55 2.60 3.29
N ILE A 86 -1.55 1.83 4.36
CA ILE A 86 -0.34 1.45 5.08
C ILE A 86 -0.35 -0.07 5.17
N ALA A 87 0.75 -0.69 4.73
CA ALA A 87 0.91 -2.13 4.82
C ALA A 87 1.97 -2.45 5.87
N ILE A 88 1.63 -3.32 6.80
CA ILE A 88 2.53 -3.71 7.90
C ILE A 88 2.77 -5.21 7.81
N LYS A 89 4.04 -5.59 7.88
CA LYS A 89 4.41 -7.00 7.81
C LYS A 89 3.85 -7.74 9.01
N ASP A 90 3.05 -8.76 8.73
CA ASP A 90 2.37 -9.54 9.76
C ASP A 90 3.36 -10.46 10.46
N GLY A 91 3.13 -10.67 11.76
CA GLY A 91 3.91 -11.64 12.52
C GLY A 91 5.33 -11.21 12.91
N LYS A 92 5.68 -9.94 12.73
CA LYS A 92 7.00 -9.44 13.05
C LYS A 92 7.06 -8.57 14.29
N GLU A 93 5.94 -8.29 14.91
CA GLU A 93 5.84 -7.42 16.08
C GLU A 93 6.02 -8.13 17.41
N GLN A 94 6.35 -9.37 17.38
CA GLN A 94 6.50 -10.11 18.63
C GLN A 94 7.69 -9.72 19.44
#